data_09ca8eb9d365cf4d431edf25dc4f8c80
#
_entry.id   09ca8eb9d365cf4d431edf25dc4f8c80
#
_cell.length_a   1.000
_cell.length_b   1.000
_cell.length_c   1.000
_cell.angle_alpha   90.00
_cell.angle_beta   90.00
_cell.angle_gamma   90.00
#
_symmetry.space_group_name_H-M   'P 1'
#
loop_
_entity.id
_entity.type
_entity.pdbx_description
1 polymer ?
#
loop_
_entity_poly.entity_id
_entity_poly.type
_entity_poly.pdbx_seq_one_letter_code
_entity_poly.pdbx_strand_id
1 'polypeptide(L)'
;YNFGGVVDMMGMAFDYPESKVRSKAWVGNGPYRVWQNREQGPQYGYWQNDYNDPIPAESWDYPEFKGYFANVKWMQFKTDEGKIGFSGLTADEHMGVYTPRDGRDGLLYTLPQTGLAVFKVIPSVRNKVNTTDLNGPSALPKWLNGKGKTVFTLNFEL
;
A
#
# COMPACT_ATOMS: atom_id res chain seq x y z
N TYR A 1 -6.72 -12.74 -11.78
CA TYR A 1 -6.70 -11.93 -13.00
C TYR A 1 -6.20 -12.73 -14.20
N ASN A 2 -6.58 -12.29 -15.38
CA ASN A 2 -6.05 -12.74 -16.65
C ASN A 2 -5.76 -11.48 -17.48
N PHE A 3 -4.51 -11.03 -17.46
CA PHE A 3 -4.13 -9.75 -18.02
C PHE A 3 -2.70 -9.79 -18.57
N GLY A 4 -2.49 -9.13 -19.70
CA GLY A 4 -1.17 -8.89 -20.27
C GLY A 4 -1.02 -7.42 -20.62
N GLY A 5 -0.02 -6.77 -20.05
CA GLY A 5 0.22 -5.36 -20.27
C GLY A 5 1.01 -4.68 -19.15
N VAL A 6 1.18 -3.39 -19.31
CA VAL A 6 1.91 -2.52 -18.38
C VAL A 6 0.95 -1.98 -17.34
N VAL A 7 1.32 -2.06 -16.07
CA VAL A 7 0.54 -1.51 -14.95
C VAL A 7 1.44 -0.72 -13.98
N ASP A 8 0.97 0.43 -13.58
CA ASP A 8 1.58 1.23 -12.51
C ASP A 8 1.15 0.76 -11.13
N MET A 9 -0.11 0.36 -10.99
CA MET A 9 -0.69 -0.08 -9.73
C MET A 9 -1.79 -1.12 -9.98
N MET A 10 -1.81 -2.19 -9.19
CA MET A 10 -2.85 -3.20 -9.22
C MET A 10 -3.08 -3.80 -7.85
N GLY A 11 -4.34 -3.86 -7.42
CA GLY A 11 -4.70 -4.41 -6.12
C GLY A 11 -6.20 -4.53 -5.91
N MET A 12 -6.58 -4.84 -4.68
CA MET A 12 -7.96 -4.86 -4.19
C MET A 12 -8.09 -3.86 -3.05
N ALA A 13 -9.09 -3.00 -3.12
CA ALA A 13 -9.42 -2.05 -2.09
C ALA A 13 -10.61 -2.53 -1.26
N PHE A 14 -10.62 -2.16 0.01
CA PHE A 14 -11.66 -2.46 0.98
C PHE A 14 -12.28 -1.15 1.46
N ASP A 15 -13.59 -1.10 1.44
CA ASP A 15 -14.35 0.08 1.83
C ASP A 15 -14.37 0.24 3.37
N TYR A 16 -13.18 0.53 3.92
CA TYR A 16 -13.03 0.83 5.33
C TYR A 16 -12.23 2.13 5.51
N PRO A 17 -12.84 3.18 6.10
CA PRO A 17 -12.20 4.48 6.19
C PRO A 17 -11.01 4.45 7.16
N GLU A 18 -9.86 4.92 6.71
CA GLU A 18 -8.66 5.05 7.53
C GLU A 18 -8.92 5.86 8.81
N SER A 19 -9.81 6.85 8.78
CA SER A 19 -10.18 7.67 9.92
C SER A 19 -10.74 6.88 11.11
N LYS A 20 -11.24 5.67 10.88
CA LYS A 20 -11.69 4.75 11.93
C LYS A 20 -10.58 3.83 12.47
N VAL A 21 -9.41 3.81 11.86
CA VAL A 21 -8.27 3.01 12.31
C VAL A 21 -7.60 3.72 13.48
N ARG A 22 -7.48 3.06 14.64
CA ARG A 22 -6.91 3.61 15.87
C ARG A 22 -5.47 3.17 16.11
N SER A 23 -5.15 1.95 15.75
CA SER A 23 -3.79 1.43 15.80
C SER A 23 -3.63 0.29 14.81
N LYS A 24 -2.39 -0.03 14.52
CA LYS A 24 -2.05 -1.21 13.72
C LYS A 24 -0.82 -1.90 14.29
N ALA A 25 -0.80 -3.22 14.15
CA ALA A 25 0.35 -4.05 14.43
C ALA A 25 0.59 -4.97 13.24
N TRP A 26 1.85 -5.25 12.91
CA TRP A 26 2.17 -6.13 11.80
C TRP A 26 3.49 -6.86 12.00
N VAL A 27 3.58 -8.01 11.35
CA VAL A 27 4.82 -8.73 11.10
C VAL A 27 5.16 -8.58 9.61
N GLY A 28 6.26 -7.95 9.32
CA GLY A 28 6.67 -7.58 7.96
C GLY A 28 7.80 -6.57 7.96
N ASN A 29 8.02 -5.94 6.85
CA ASN A 29 8.99 -4.85 6.75
C ASN A 29 8.46 -3.59 7.44
N GLY A 30 9.33 -2.91 8.18
CA GLY A 30 9.00 -1.69 8.92
C GLY A 30 10.24 -1.02 9.51
N PRO A 31 10.06 0.05 10.30
CA PRO A 31 8.79 0.72 10.56
C PRO A 31 8.26 1.55 9.38
N TYR A 32 9.11 1.77 8.38
CA TYR A 32 8.84 2.67 7.25
C TYR A 32 8.09 1.94 6.13
N ARG A 33 7.27 2.69 5.41
CA ARG A 33 6.61 2.24 4.19
C ARG A 33 7.57 2.30 3.00
N VAL A 34 7.25 1.56 1.95
CA VAL A 34 8.07 1.44 0.74
C VAL A 34 7.29 1.87 -0.50
N TRP A 35 8.02 2.06 -1.59
CA TRP A 35 7.52 2.23 -2.96
C TRP A 35 8.29 1.31 -3.89
N GLN A 36 7.80 1.06 -5.07
CA GLN A 36 8.44 0.17 -6.04
C GLN A 36 9.94 0.47 -6.25
N ASN A 37 10.32 1.75 -6.25
CA ASN A 37 11.69 2.21 -6.44
C ASN A 37 12.40 2.64 -5.13
N ARG A 38 11.79 2.38 -3.98
CA ARG A 38 12.34 2.70 -2.65
C ARG A 38 11.96 1.62 -1.65
N GLU A 39 12.59 0.47 -1.78
CA GLU A 39 12.35 -0.70 -0.90
C GLU A 39 13.42 -0.86 0.18
N GLN A 40 14.51 -0.09 0.11
CA GLN A 40 15.62 -0.18 1.06
C GLN A 40 15.32 0.60 2.34
N GLY A 41 15.87 0.10 3.47
CA GLY A 41 15.77 0.73 4.79
C GLY A 41 14.88 0.00 5.77
N PRO A 42 13.64 -0.39 5.43
CA PRO A 42 12.82 -1.19 6.33
C PRO A 42 13.47 -2.53 6.67
N GLN A 43 13.27 -2.98 7.90
CA GLN A 43 13.74 -4.26 8.40
C GLN A 43 12.56 -5.17 8.70
N TYR A 44 12.73 -6.48 8.51
CA TYR A 44 11.71 -7.45 8.86
C TYR A 44 11.61 -7.60 10.38
N GLY A 45 10.40 -7.49 10.93
CA GLY A 45 10.18 -7.58 12.37
C GLY A 45 8.70 -7.50 12.74
N TYR A 46 8.46 -7.38 14.05
CA TYR A 46 7.16 -7.01 14.60
C TYR A 46 7.15 -5.51 14.86
N TRP A 47 6.10 -4.84 14.42
CA TRP A 47 5.92 -3.40 14.52
C TRP A 47 4.53 -3.08 15.03
N GLN A 48 4.42 -1.95 15.73
CA GLN A 48 3.15 -1.44 16.22
C GLN A 48 3.16 0.09 16.22
N ASN A 49 2.07 0.68 15.79
CA ASN A 49 1.82 2.12 15.87
C ASN A 49 0.44 2.37 16.47
N ASP A 50 0.34 3.35 17.38
CA ASP A 50 -0.90 3.67 18.09
C ASP A 50 -1.93 4.37 17.22
N TYR A 51 -1.55 4.83 16.07
CA TYR A 51 -2.41 5.43 15.06
C TYR A 51 -1.78 5.25 13.69
N ASN A 52 -2.39 5.86 12.71
CA ASN A 52 -1.81 5.94 11.39
C ASN A 52 -0.49 6.72 11.45
N ASP A 53 0.54 6.21 10.82
CA ASP A 53 1.89 6.76 10.92
C ASP A 53 1.91 8.26 10.71
N PRO A 54 2.57 9.02 11.58
CA PRO A 54 2.96 10.39 11.28
C PRO A 54 4.06 10.34 10.21
N ILE A 55 3.68 9.97 8.99
CA ILE A 55 4.60 10.03 7.86
C ILE A 55 4.83 11.50 7.53
N PRO A 56 6.06 11.92 7.27
CA PRO A 56 6.34 13.32 6.93
C PRO A 56 5.51 13.88 5.76
N ALA A 57 4.95 13.02 4.94
CA ALA A 57 4.09 13.37 3.80
C ALA A 57 2.58 13.26 4.10
N GLU A 58 2.16 13.09 5.35
CA GLU A 58 0.73 12.92 5.68
C GLU A 58 -0.12 14.12 5.28
N SER A 59 0.44 15.33 5.41
CA SER A 59 -0.22 16.57 4.99
C SER A 59 -0.19 16.82 3.48
N TRP A 60 0.50 15.97 2.72
CA TRP A 60 0.60 16.13 1.28
C TRP A 60 -0.67 15.62 0.61
N ASP A 61 -1.11 16.36 -0.38
CA ASP A 61 -2.33 16.05 -1.13
C ASP A 61 -2.19 14.85 -2.09
N TYR A 62 -1.02 14.23 -2.14
CA TYR A 62 -0.71 13.14 -3.06
C TYR A 62 -0.61 11.82 -2.28
N PRO A 63 -1.63 10.96 -2.33
CA PRO A 63 -1.65 9.68 -1.63
C PRO A 63 -0.47 8.75 -1.97
N GLU A 64 0.09 8.86 -3.16
CA GLU A 64 1.26 8.09 -3.58
C GLU A 64 2.51 8.35 -2.71
N PHE A 65 2.55 9.45 -2.00
CA PHE A 65 3.65 9.73 -1.06
C PHE A 65 3.53 8.99 0.28
N LYS A 66 2.40 8.38 0.57
CA LYS A 66 2.23 7.61 1.82
C LYS A 66 2.99 6.29 1.81
N GLY A 67 3.15 5.66 0.67
CA GLY A 67 3.83 4.39 0.54
C GLY A 67 3.01 3.18 1.02
N TYR A 68 3.66 2.02 1.06
CA TYR A 68 3.02 0.72 1.24
C TYR A 68 3.81 -0.13 2.23
N PHE A 69 3.12 -0.98 3.00
CA PHE A 69 3.75 -1.99 3.84
C PHE A 69 4.13 -3.20 3.01
N ALA A 70 5.38 -3.64 3.12
CA ALA A 70 5.93 -4.73 2.32
C ALA A 70 6.19 -5.99 3.16
N ASN A 71 6.24 -7.13 2.50
CA ASN A 71 6.54 -8.44 3.09
C ASN A 71 5.71 -8.73 4.35
N VAL A 72 4.45 -8.32 4.32
CA VAL A 72 3.53 -8.47 5.45
C VAL A 72 3.07 -9.93 5.52
N LYS A 73 3.33 -10.59 6.64
CA LYS A 73 2.85 -11.95 6.92
C LYS A 73 1.53 -11.91 7.68
N TRP A 74 1.37 -10.89 8.48
CA TRP A 74 0.19 -10.64 9.28
C TRP A 74 0.11 -9.15 9.59
N MET A 75 -1.09 -8.60 9.55
CA MET A 75 -1.38 -7.22 9.96
C MET A 75 -2.75 -7.16 10.62
N GLN A 76 -2.85 -6.46 11.72
CA GLN A 76 -4.10 -6.23 12.43
C GLN A 76 -4.31 -4.75 12.68
N PHE A 77 -5.50 -4.30 12.39
CA PHE A 77 -5.97 -2.96 12.70
C PHE A 77 -6.95 -3.01 13.86
N LYS A 78 -6.72 -2.18 14.88
CA LYS A 78 -7.74 -1.85 15.87
C LYS A 78 -8.52 -0.66 15.35
N THR A 79 -9.82 -0.77 15.37
CA THR A 79 -10.73 0.25 14.84
C THR A 79 -11.76 0.67 15.89
N ASP A 80 -12.59 1.66 15.57
CA ASP A 80 -13.73 2.04 16.41
C ASP A 80 -14.80 0.95 16.52
N GLU A 81 -14.80 -0.02 15.58
CA GLU A 81 -15.84 -1.03 15.44
C GLU A 81 -15.34 -2.45 15.77
N GLY A 82 -14.07 -2.59 16.17
CA GLY A 82 -13.45 -3.87 16.46
C GLY A 82 -12.07 -4.02 15.82
N LYS A 83 -11.71 -5.23 15.42
CA LYS A 83 -10.42 -5.49 14.79
C LYS A 83 -10.58 -6.09 13.39
N ILE A 84 -9.69 -5.70 12.51
CA ILE A 84 -9.59 -6.23 11.15
C ILE A 84 -8.20 -6.83 10.99
N GLY A 85 -8.12 -8.12 10.67
CA GLY A 85 -6.87 -8.84 10.50
C GLY A 85 -6.67 -9.31 9.07
N PHE A 86 -5.44 -9.17 8.56
CA PHE A 86 -5.00 -9.69 7.28
C PHE A 86 -3.87 -10.68 7.50
N SER A 87 -3.92 -11.83 6.82
CA SER A 87 -2.87 -12.83 6.85
C SER A 87 -2.81 -13.64 5.56
N GLY A 88 -1.71 -14.37 5.36
CA GLY A 88 -1.52 -15.21 4.18
C GLY A 88 -1.00 -14.47 2.95
N LEU A 89 -0.62 -13.20 3.09
CA LEU A 89 0.00 -12.43 2.00
C LEU A 89 1.36 -13.00 1.64
N THR A 90 1.67 -12.96 0.36
CA THR A 90 2.99 -13.33 -0.17
C THR A 90 3.96 -12.15 -0.09
N ALA A 91 5.26 -12.41 -0.24
CA ALA A 91 6.29 -11.37 -0.11
C ALA A 91 6.21 -10.28 -1.19
N ASP A 92 5.57 -10.57 -2.30
CA ASP A 92 5.35 -9.65 -3.43
C ASP A 92 3.99 -8.95 -3.37
N GLU A 93 3.26 -9.12 -2.27
CA GLU A 93 2.02 -8.39 -1.98
C GLU A 93 2.26 -7.34 -0.89
N HIS A 94 1.58 -6.22 -1.04
CA HIS A 94 1.78 -5.03 -0.22
C HIS A 94 0.45 -4.59 0.39
N MET A 95 0.51 -4.01 1.59
CA MET A 95 -0.65 -3.40 2.22
C MET A 95 -0.62 -1.87 2.05
N GLY A 96 -1.73 -1.30 1.64
CA GLY A 96 -1.97 0.13 1.65
C GLY A 96 -2.88 0.52 2.80
N VAL A 97 -2.49 1.58 3.52
CA VAL A 97 -3.31 2.20 4.57
C VAL A 97 -3.21 3.72 4.39
N TYR A 98 -4.27 4.33 3.91
CA TYR A 98 -4.25 5.77 3.62
C TYR A 98 -5.64 6.37 3.62
N THR A 99 -5.72 7.66 3.88
CA THR A 99 -6.96 8.42 3.74
C THR A 99 -7.25 8.64 2.26
N PRO A 100 -8.40 8.20 1.75
CA PRO A 100 -8.80 8.50 0.39
C PRO A 100 -8.96 10.01 0.25
N ARG A 101 -8.46 10.53 -0.84
CA ARG A 101 -8.71 11.92 -1.25
C ARG A 101 -9.22 11.91 -2.67
N ASP A 102 -10.13 12.83 -2.96
CA ASP A 102 -10.57 13.05 -4.32
C ASP A 102 -9.36 13.35 -5.20
N GLY A 103 -9.34 12.69 -6.35
CA GLY A 103 -8.27 12.89 -7.31
C GLY A 103 -8.20 14.37 -7.69
N ARG A 104 -7.03 14.98 -7.55
CA ARG A 104 -6.77 16.30 -8.12
C ARG A 104 -6.32 16.15 -9.56
N ASP A 105 -6.58 17.14 -10.36
CA ASP A 105 -6.04 17.24 -11.72
C ASP A 105 -4.52 17.03 -11.69
N GLY A 106 -4.03 16.13 -12.52
CA GLY A 106 -2.62 15.78 -12.59
C GLY A 106 -2.17 14.54 -11.81
N LEU A 107 -3.07 13.84 -11.11
CA LEU A 107 -2.76 12.50 -10.61
C LEU A 107 -2.73 11.51 -11.79
N LEU A 108 -1.70 10.68 -11.80
CA LEU A 108 -1.47 9.72 -12.90
C LEU A 108 -2.32 8.47 -12.79
N TYR A 109 -2.92 8.21 -11.63
CA TYR A 109 -3.81 7.09 -11.41
C TYR A 109 -4.86 7.45 -10.37
N THR A 110 -6.04 6.89 -10.55
CA THR A 110 -7.10 6.96 -9.54
C THR A 110 -6.76 5.99 -8.42
N LEU A 111 -6.55 6.51 -7.23
CA LEU A 111 -6.39 5.68 -6.04
C LEU A 111 -7.75 5.18 -5.56
N PRO A 112 -7.79 4.01 -4.89
CA PRO A 112 -9.01 3.54 -4.27
C PRO A 112 -9.54 4.59 -3.29
N GLN A 113 -10.84 4.78 -3.26
CA GLN A 113 -11.50 5.70 -2.32
C GLN A 113 -11.54 5.18 -0.88
N THR A 114 -10.92 4.05 -0.61
CA THR A 114 -10.98 3.32 0.65
C THR A 114 -9.62 3.21 1.30
N GLY A 115 -9.58 3.23 2.63
CA GLY A 115 -8.33 3.33 3.39
C GLY A 115 -7.47 2.07 3.39
N LEU A 116 -8.04 0.88 3.20
CA LEU A 116 -7.34 -0.39 3.25
C LEU A 116 -7.28 -1.05 1.88
N ALA A 117 -6.10 -1.52 1.49
CA ALA A 117 -5.94 -2.21 0.23
C ALA A 117 -4.80 -3.23 0.25
N VAL A 118 -4.95 -4.29 -0.54
CA VAL A 118 -3.89 -5.26 -0.84
C VAL A 118 -3.46 -5.07 -2.29
N PHE A 119 -2.18 -4.82 -2.51
CA PHE A 119 -1.62 -4.56 -3.83
C PHE A 119 -0.66 -5.66 -4.28
N LYS A 120 -0.80 -6.05 -5.53
CA LYS A 120 0.16 -6.89 -6.26
C LYS A 120 1.24 -6.06 -6.94
N VAL A 121 0.87 -4.88 -7.39
CA VAL A 121 1.79 -3.90 -7.98
C VAL A 121 1.58 -2.57 -7.27
N ILE A 122 2.66 -2.01 -6.75
CA ILE A 122 2.68 -0.69 -6.12
C ILE A 122 3.41 0.31 -7.02
N PRO A 123 3.00 1.58 -7.00
CA PRO A 123 3.64 2.59 -7.82
C PRO A 123 5.02 2.97 -7.29
N SER A 124 5.81 3.57 -8.15
CA SER A 124 7.05 4.25 -7.79
C SER A 124 6.78 5.65 -7.25
N VAL A 125 7.63 6.12 -6.35
CA VAL A 125 7.68 7.55 -6.01
C VAL A 125 8.25 8.30 -7.20
N ARG A 126 7.55 9.35 -7.60
CA ARG A 126 7.96 10.23 -8.69
C ARG A 126 8.57 11.52 -8.15
N ASN A 127 9.52 12.03 -8.88
CA ASN A 127 9.99 13.39 -8.65
C ASN A 127 9.08 14.35 -9.43
N LYS A 128 8.70 15.48 -8.84
CA LYS A 128 7.90 16.50 -9.51
C LYS A 128 8.54 17.06 -10.80
N VAL A 129 9.85 16.90 -10.93
CA VAL A 129 10.63 17.47 -12.04
C VAL A 129 10.99 16.43 -13.09
N ASN A 130 11.11 15.16 -12.69
CA ASN A 130 11.58 14.09 -13.58
C ASN A 130 10.45 13.12 -13.90
N THR A 131 10.38 12.71 -15.14
CA THR A 131 9.54 11.59 -15.57
C THR A 131 10.03 10.28 -14.95
N THR A 132 9.19 9.26 -14.97
CA THR A 132 9.51 7.93 -14.43
C THR A 132 10.79 7.36 -15.06
N ASP A 133 11.00 7.61 -16.34
CA ASP A 133 12.14 7.11 -17.11
C ASP A 133 13.49 7.63 -16.58
N LEU A 134 13.49 8.83 -16.02
CA LEU A 134 14.70 9.44 -15.45
C LEU A 134 15.01 8.97 -14.02
N ASN A 135 14.08 8.27 -13.37
CA ASN A 135 14.28 7.72 -12.02
C ASN A 135 14.88 6.30 -12.02
N GLY A 136 15.22 5.79 -13.19
CA GLY A 136 15.83 4.48 -13.37
C GLY A 136 14.86 3.32 -13.55
N PRO A 137 15.35 2.12 -13.84
CA PRO A 137 14.51 0.97 -14.22
C PRO A 137 13.50 0.55 -13.16
N SER A 138 13.82 0.71 -11.87
CA SER A 138 12.92 0.37 -10.75
C SER A 138 11.71 1.30 -10.66
N ALA A 139 11.73 2.44 -11.34
CA ALA A 139 10.61 3.37 -11.38
C ALA A 139 9.64 3.11 -12.54
N LEU A 140 10.00 2.24 -13.46
CA LEU A 140 9.15 1.91 -14.61
C LEU A 140 7.96 1.05 -14.18
N PRO A 141 6.82 1.20 -14.85
CA PRO A 141 5.67 0.34 -14.65
C PRO A 141 6.02 -1.15 -14.82
N LYS A 142 5.34 -2.01 -14.09
CA LYS A 142 5.56 -3.46 -14.21
C LYS A 142 4.81 -4.03 -15.38
N TRP A 143 5.46 -4.89 -16.14
CA TRP A 143 4.81 -5.73 -17.15
C TRP A 143 4.23 -6.96 -16.47
N LEU A 144 2.92 -7.13 -16.59
CA LEU A 144 2.23 -8.35 -16.18
C LEU A 144 1.87 -9.18 -17.41
N ASN A 145 2.12 -10.48 -17.35
CA ASN A 145 1.79 -11.39 -18.43
C ASN A 145 1.14 -12.67 -17.89
N GLY A 146 -0.06 -12.95 -18.39
CA GLY A 146 -0.77 -14.17 -18.09
C GLY A 146 -1.76 -14.09 -16.94
N LYS A 147 -1.87 -15.19 -16.20
CA LYS A 147 -2.84 -15.37 -15.11
C LYS A 147 -2.14 -15.21 -13.78
N GLY A 148 -2.75 -14.48 -12.87
CA GLY A 148 -2.31 -14.38 -11.50
C GLY A 148 -3.44 -14.58 -10.50
N LYS A 149 -3.07 -15.01 -9.31
CA LYS A 149 -3.98 -15.24 -8.18
C LYS A 149 -3.38 -14.62 -6.93
N THR A 150 -4.19 -13.88 -6.20
CA THR A 150 -3.90 -13.42 -4.84
C THR A 150 -4.85 -14.14 -3.90
N VAL A 151 -4.34 -14.69 -2.82
CA VAL A 151 -5.13 -15.36 -1.78
C VAL A 151 -4.65 -14.88 -0.43
N PHE A 152 -5.55 -14.34 0.36
CA PHE A 152 -5.28 -13.94 1.74
C PHE A 152 -6.51 -14.19 2.60
N THR A 153 -6.33 -14.16 3.91
CA THR A 153 -7.40 -14.31 4.89
C THR A 153 -7.71 -12.95 5.51
N LEU A 154 -8.98 -12.63 5.56
CA LEU A 154 -9.52 -11.46 6.22
C LEU A 154 -10.35 -11.90 7.42
N ASN A 155 -9.99 -11.43 8.60
CA ASN A 155 -10.66 -11.75 9.87
C ASN A 155 -11.27 -10.49 10.47
N PHE A 156 -12.46 -10.64 11.03
CA PHE A 156 -13.14 -9.58 11.78
C PHE A 156 -13.41 -10.07 13.20
N GLU A 157 -13.05 -9.22 14.18
CA GLU A 157 -13.42 -9.39 15.58
C GLU A 157 -14.22 -8.13 15.98
N LEU A 158 -15.50 -8.32 16.27
CA LEU A 158 -16.42 -7.26 16.72
C LEU A 158 -16.34 -7.08 18.24
#